data_d6eaa228ff13467ebdce146c51fbc449
#
_entry.id   d6eaa228ff13467ebdce146c51fbc449
#
_cell.length_a   1.000
_cell.length_b   1.000
_cell.length_c   1.000
_cell.angle_alpha   90.00
_cell.angle_beta   90.00
_cell.angle_gamma   90.00
#
_symmetry.space_group_name_H-M   'P 1'
#
loop_
_entity.id
_entity.type
_entity.pdbx_description
1 polymer ?
#
loop_
_entity_poly.entity_id
_entity_poly.type
_entity_poly.pdbx_seq_one_letter_code
_entity_poly.pdbx_strand_id
1 'polypeptide(L)'
;MFPRAPRRQATGPGRFQASPETGAPRNASCEALGWSWTDLAARRPSQPAAARMTETEARPGRGIRLIRVFVGLAVLGLIALAGGFLAFVAVVEQAERPSLDGIDGIVAMTGGSQRVGDAIDLLAEGHGKRLLISGVNERTTRDEIVRLNPSQEHWITCCVDLDYRARNTIGNAIETRRWMRRHGFTAIAVVTSSYHMPRTLVELRHALRDGETLIPYPVVSDGLDLGRWWADPAVTRLLGAEYLKFLVAWGRTRFESDPEQSRFAVLIGRRAPVKVVAERLLREMH
;
A
#
# COMPACT_ATOMS: atom_id res chain seq x y z
N MET A 1 12.47 39.27 -23.52
CA MET A 1 11.73 40.30 -24.23
C MET A 1 10.42 39.68 -24.72
N PHE A 2 9.37 39.76 -23.92
CA PHE A 2 8.02 39.24 -24.22
C PHE A 2 7.01 40.36 -23.94
N PRO A 3 6.03 40.63 -24.78
CA PRO A 3 5.11 41.74 -24.62
C PRO A 3 3.95 41.41 -23.65
N ARG A 4 3.58 42.41 -22.85
CA ARG A 4 2.42 42.44 -21.92
C ARG A 4 1.11 42.60 -22.70
N ALA A 5 0.09 41.84 -22.32
CA ALA A 5 -1.31 41.99 -22.72
C ALA A 5 -2.04 43.07 -21.90
N PRO A 6 -3.06 43.77 -22.46
CA PRO A 6 -3.67 44.93 -21.86
C PRO A 6 -4.80 44.59 -20.85
N ARG A 7 -4.91 45.46 -19.82
CA ARG A 7 -6.00 45.50 -18.83
C ARG A 7 -7.33 45.90 -19.47
N ARG A 8 -8.42 45.19 -19.14
CA ARG A 8 -9.79 45.64 -19.37
C ARG A 8 -10.32 46.37 -18.11
N GLN A 9 -10.87 47.56 -18.37
CA GLN A 9 -11.49 48.43 -17.38
C GLN A 9 -12.90 47.94 -17.01
N ALA A 10 -13.25 48.06 -15.74
CA ALA A 10 -14.57 47.82 -15.18
C ALA A 10 -15.43 49.09 -15.40
N THR A 11 -16.65 48.90 -15.93
CA THR A 11 -17.70 49.92 -15.96
C THR A 11 -18.69 49.65 -14.83
N GLY A 12 -18.99 50.71 -14.10
CA GLY A 12 -19.79 50.72 -12.88
C GLY A 12 -21.31 50.69 -13.09
N PRO A 13 -22.11 50.64 -12.00
CA PRO A 13 -23.53 50.33 -12.04
C PRO A 13 -24.43 51.58 -12.31
N GLY A 14 -25.41 51.42 -13.20
CA GLY A 14 -26.42 52.41 -13.49
C GLY A 14 -27.50 52.49 -12.40
N ARG A 15 -27.70 53.69 -11.94
CA ARG A 15 -28.75 54.13 -11.02
C ARG A 15 -30.09 54.20 -11.76
N PHE A 16 -31.12 53.52 -11.30
CA PHE A 16 -32.50 53.72 -11.73
C PHE A 16 -33.18 54.70 -10.79
N GLN A 17 -33.66 55.83 -11.37
CA GLN A 17 -34.45 56.87 -10.71
C GLN A 17 -35.91 56.44 -10.67
N ALA A 18 -36.56 56.73 -9.54
CA ALA A 18 -37.99 56.70 -9.35
C ALA A 18 -38.63 57.94 -9.97
N SER A 19 -39.85 57.86 -10.51
CA SER A 19 -40.74 58.96 -10.86
C SER A 19 -42.15 58.63 -10.44
N PRO A 20 -43.00 59.67 -10.20
CA PRO A 20 -44.01 59.65 -9.16
C PRO A 20 -45.45 59.58 -9.66
N GLU A 21 -46.31 59.24 -8.69
CA GLU A 21 -47.74 59.70 -8.49
C GLU A 21 -48.64 59.98 -9.67
N THR A 22 -49.76 59.28 -9.71
CA THR A 22 -51.08 59.87 -10.05
C THR A 22 -52.17 59.14 -9.26
N GLY A 23 -52.81 59.77 -8.25
CA GLY A 23 -54.07 60.42 -8.36
C GLY A 23 -55.23 59.49 -8.11
N ALA A 24 -55.72 59.40 -6.83
CA ALA A 24 -57.02 58.80 -6.48
C ALA A 24 -58.18 59.73 -6.85
N PRO A 25 -59.37 59.21 -7.15
CA PRO A 25 -60.60 59.93 -6.89
C PRO A 25 -61.35 59.36 -5.69
N ARG A 26 -61.79 60.30 -4.84
CA ARG A 26 -62.63 60.07 -3.68
C ARG A 26 -64.11 59.93 -4.08
N ASN A 27 -64.83 59.16 -3.26
CA ASN A 27 -66.27 59.26 -2.94
C ASN A 27 -67.30 58.91 -4.02
N ALA A 28 -67.87 57.73 -3.86
CA ALA A 28 -69.29 57.54 -4.17
C ALA A 28 -70.00 56.92 -2.95
N SER A 29 -70.92 57.68 -2.40
CA SER A 29 -71.75 57.36 -1.24
C SER A 29 -72.65 56.17 -1.58
N CYS A 30 -72.65 55.12 -0.83
CA CYS A 30 -73.69 54.09 -0.79
C CYS A 30 -74.34 54.07 0.61
N GLU A 31 -75.08 55.14 0.90
CA GLU A 31 -76.05 55.17 2.00
C GLU A 31 -77.42 54.77 1.47
N ALA A 32 -77.71 53.54 1.23
CA ALA A 32 -79.09 53.09 0.88
C ALA A 32 -79.37 51.61 1.23
N LEU A 33 -78.64 50.95 2.10
CA LEU A 33 -79.01 49.58 2.47
C LEU A 33 -78.73 49.22 3.96
N GLY A 34 -78.83 50.18 4.88
CA GLY A 34 -79.04 49.92 6.31
C GLY A 34 -78.08 48.95 7.01
N TRP A 35 -76.81 48.77 6.52
CA TRP A 35 -75.80 47.88 7.12
C TRP A 35 -74.73 48.72 7.75
N SER A 36 -74.72 48.66 9.09
CA SER A 36 -73.63 49.29 9.85
C SER A 36 -72.35 48.50 9.75
N TRP A 37 -71.25 49.21 9.60
CA TRP A 37 -69.88 48.63 9.61
C TRP A 37 -69.59 47.89 10.92
N THR A 38 -70.34 48.03 11.96
CA THR A 38 -70.24 47.36 13.25
C THR A 38 -70.67 45.89 13.17
N ASP A 39 -71.55 45.49 12.25
CA ASP A 39 -72.07 44.14 12.14
C ASP A 39 -71.14 43.23 11.30
N LEU A 40 -70.25 43.80 10.46
CA LEU A 40 -69.25 43.07 9.71
C LEU A 40 -67.98 42.74 10.52
N ALA A 41 -67.74 43.50 11.58
CA ALA A 41 -66.60 43.30 12.46
C ALA A 41 -66.80 42.14 13.47
N ALA A 42 -68.02 41.68 13.68
CA ALA A 42 -68.36 40.65 14.67
C ALA A 42 -68.23 39.21 14.13
N ARG A 43 -68.11 39.02 12.83
CA ARG A 43 -67.88 37.71 12.25
C ARG A 43 -66.37 37.53 11.87
N ARG A 44 -65.54 37.40 12.89
CA ARG A 44 -64.21 36.82 12.63
C ARG A 44 -64.45 35.38 12.17
N PRO A 45 -64.05 35.02 10.95
CA PRO A 45 -63.95 33.59 10.63
C PRO A 45 -63.00 32.97 11.63
N SER A 46 -63.46 31.94 12.36
CA SER A 46 -62.62 31.11 13.18
C SER A 46 -61.47 30.64 12.26
N GLN A 47 -60.28 31.17 12.51
CA GLN A 47 -59.07 30.63 11.85
C GLN A 47 -59.07 29.15 12.11
N PRO A 48 -58.99 28.30 11.04
CA PRO A 48 -58.71 26.90 11.26
C PRO A 48 -57.41 26.83 12.05
N ALA A 49 -57.44 26.15 13.19
CA ALA A 49 -56.25 25.88 13.98
C ALA A 49 -55.18 25.42 13.01
N ALA A 50 -54.15 26.25 12.84
CA ALA A 50 -52.96 25.86 12.07
C ALA A 50 -52.51 24.52 12.66
N ALA A 51 -52.83 23.45 11.94
CA ALA A 51 -52.28 22.14 12.24
C ALA A 51 -50.75 22.35 12.24
N ARG A 52 -50.17 22.42 13.43
CA ARG A 52 -48.72 22.27 13.57
C ARG A 52 -48.42 20.92 12.97
N MET A 53 -48.05 20.94 11.72
CA MET A 53 -47.27 19.81 11.16
C MET A 53 -46.01 19.78 12.01
N THR A 54 -46.06 19.00 13.08
CA THR A 54 -44.86 18.53 13.72
C THR A 54 -44.19 17.68 12.66
N GLU A 55 -43.23 18.27 11.95
CA GLU A 55 -42.23 17.50 11.22
C GLU A 55 -41.58 16.61 12.27
N THR A 56 -42.11 15.39 12.37
CA THR A 56 -41.48 14.33 13.11
C THR A 56 -40.21 14.02 12.30
N GLU A 57 -39.12 14.72 12.62
CA GLU A 57 -37.80 14.28 12.18
C GLU A 57 -37.66 12.81 12.59
N ALA A 58 -37.92 11.94 11.65
CA ALA A 58 -37.78 10.52 11.84
C ALA A 58 -36.27 10.28 12.17
N ARG A 59 -35.96 10.17 13.47
CA ARG A 59 -34.64 9.81 13.93
C ARG A 59 -34.26 8.53 13.23
N PRO A 60 -33.17 8.49 12.45
CA PRO A 60 -32.81 7.32 11.68
C PRO A 60 -32.73 6.15 12.65
N GLY A 61 -33.45 5.08 12.34
CA GLY A 61 -33.53 3.89 13.17
C GLY A 61 -32.11 3.37 13.48
N ARG A 62 -31.91 2.71 14.62
CA ARG A 62 -30.59 2.18 15.05
C ARG A 62 -29.88 1.44 13.94
N GLY A 63 -30.59 0.71 13.06
CA GLY A 63 -30.03 0.00 11.91
C GLY A 63 -29.36 0.94 10.90
N ILE A 64 -30.01 2.07 10.56
CA ILE A 64 -29.44 3.03 9.58
C ILE A 64 -28.19 3.70 10.15
N ARG A 65 -28.12 3.97 11.45
CA ARG A 65 -26.91 4.51 12.09
C ARG A 65 -25.75 3.50 12.05
N LEU A 66 -26.03 2.23 12.35
CA LEU A 66 -25.03 1.17 12.26
C LEU A 66 -24.48 1.01 10.82
N ILE A 67 -25.36 0.99 9.82
CA ILE A 67 -24.95 0.92 8.41
C ILE A 67 -24.04 2.11 8.05
N ARG A 68 -24.42 3.35 8.43
CA ARG A 68 -23.58 4.53 8.16
C ARG A 68 -22.23 4.46 8.84
N VAL A 69 -22.15 3.95 10.07
CA VAL A 69 -20.88 3.72 10.78
C VAL A 69 -20.05 2.67 10.05
N PHE A 70 -20.62 1.53 9.66
CA PHE A 70 -19.91 0.50 8.91
C PHE A 70 -19.41 1.00 7.56
N VAL A 71 -20.23 1.75 6.80
CA VAL A 71 -19.83 2.36 5.53
C VAL A 71 -18.69 3.37 5.78
N GLY A 72 -18.80 4.22 6.80
CA GLY A 72 -17.75 5.17 7.16
C GLY A 72 -16.42 4.48 7.50
N LEU A 73 -16.46 3.40 8.31
CA LEU A 73 -15.27 2.61 8.64
C LEU A 73 -14.69 1.90 7.41
N ALA A 74 -15.54 1.38 6.52
CA ALA A 74 -15.08 0.75 5.28
C ALA A 74 -14.41 1.75 4.35
N VAL A 75 -14.97 2.95 4.19
CA VAL A 75 -14.37 4.03 3.40
C VAL A 75 -13.04 4.47 4.01
N LEU A 76 -12.99 4.68 5.33
CA LEU A 76 -11.74 5.02 6.02
C LEU A 76 -10.68 3.93 5.84
N GLY A 77 -11.06 2.66 5.95
CA GLY A 77 -10.19 1.51 5.70
C GLY A 77 -9.65 1.49 4.28
N LEU A 78 -10.51 1.78 3.29
CA LEU A 78 -10.09 1.86 1.88
C LEU A 78 -9.12 3.02 1.64
N ILE A 79 -9.38 4.19 2.22
CA ILE A 79 -8.47 5.35 2.13
C ILE A 79 -7.12 5.02 2.79
N ALA A 80 -7.12 4.38 3.95
CA ALA A 80 -5.90 3.97 4.63
C ALA A 80 -5.11 2.94 3.81
N LEU A 81 -5.81 1.97 3.18
CA LEU A 81 -5.18 0.97 2.30
C LEU A 81 -4.57 1.62 1.06
N ALA A 82 -5.29 2.52 0.41
CA ALA A 82 -4.80 3.24 -0.77
C ALA A 82 -3.62 4.18 -0.42
N GLY A 83 -3.74 4.96 0.66
CA GLY A 83 -2.66 5.83 1.14
C GLY A 83 -1.42 5.03 1.55
N GLY A 84 -1.61 3.90 2.23
CA GLY A 84 -0.53 2.96 2.56
C GLY A 84 0.14 2.36 1.32
N PHE A 85 -0.63 2.04 0.28
CA PHE A 85 -0.07 1.58 -0.99
C PHE A 85 0.79 2.66 -1.67
N LEU A 86 0.32 3.91 -1.72
CA LEU A 86 1.10 5.00 -2.29
C LEU A 86 2.39 5.25 -1.50
N ALA A 87 2.32 5.20 -0.17
CA ALA A 87 3.51 5.31 0.68
C ALA A 87 4.49 4.15 0.45
N PHE A 88 3.98 2.91 0.29
CA PHE A 88 4.79 1.74 -0.05
C PHE A 88 5.51 1.93 -1.38
N VAL A 89 4.81 2.39 -2.42
CA VAL A 89 5.40 2.65 -3.74
C VAL A 89 6.48 3.72 -3.63
N ALA A 90 6.23 4.83 -2.93
CA ALA A 90 7.22 5.89 -2.73
C ALA A 90 8.51 5.38 -2.07
N VAL A 91 8.40 4.48 -1.07
CA VAL A 91 9.57 3.84 -0.44
C VAL A 91 10.32 2.94 -1.43
N VAL A 92 9.61 2.22 -2.29
CA VAL A 92 10.20 1.34 -3.30
C VAL A 92 10.93 2.13 -4.40
N GLU A 93 10.37 3.27 -4.83
CA GLU A 93 10.95 4.15 -5.85
C GLU A 93 12.20 4.88 -5.34
N GLN A 94 12.18 5.34 -4.07
CA GLN A 94 13.27 6.09 -3.45
C GLN A 94 14.37 5.20 -2.85
N ALA A 95 14.34 3.89 -3.12
CA ALA A 95 15.29 2.96 -2.57
C ALA A 95 16.71 3.22 -3.11
N GLU A 96 17.50 3.99 -2.35
CA GLU A 96 18.91 4.27 -2.63
C GLU A 96 19.80 3.11 -2.17
N ARG A 97 20.97 2.98 -2.81
CA ARG A 97 22.02 2.03 -2.41
C ARG A 97 22.86 2.69 -1.31
N PRO A 98 22.80 2.20 -0.07
CA PRO A 98 23.61 2.75 1.02
C PRO A 98 25.07 2.34 0.88
N SER A 99 25.96 2.99 1.67
CA SER A 99 27.32 2.49 1.90
C SER A 99 27.28 1.10 2.54
N LEU A 100 28.16 0.23 2.09
CA LEU A 100 28.31 -1.16 2.58
C LEU A 100 29.50 -1.29 3.54
N ASP A 101 29.95 -0.19 4.14
CA ASP A 101 31.07 -0.21 5.07
C ASP A 101 30.73 -1.01 6.33
N GLY A 102 31.65 -1.87 6.73
CA GLY A 102 31.57 -2.62 7.99
C GLY A 102 30.57 -3.79 8.00
N ILE A 103 30.13 -4.29 6.85
CA ILE A 103 29.34 -5.52 6.79
C ILE A 103 30.22 -6.77 6.88
N ASP A 104 29.72 -7.80 7.53
CA ASP A 104 30.37 -9.10 7.62
C ASP A 104 30.06 -10.00 6.45
N GLY A 105 28.82 -9.96 5.98
CA GLY A 105 28.34 -10.85 4.92
C GLY A 105 27.25 -10.25 4.06
N ILE A 106 26.96 -10.92 2.96
CA ILE A 106 25.95 -10.55 1.98
C ILE A 106 24.91 -11.66 1.90
N VAL A 107 23.63 -11.31 1.82
CA VAL A 107 22.54 -12.27 1.62
C VAL A 107 21.72 -11.88 0.40
N ALA A 108 21.70 -12.75 -0.61
CA ALA A 108 20.88 -12.60 -1.80
C ALA A 108 19.61 -13.44 -1.68
N MET A 109 18.43 -12.80 -1.88
CA MET A 109 17.16 -13.51 -1.96
C MET A 109 16.90 -13.95 -3.40
N THR A 110 16.68 -15.25 -3.62
CA THR A 110 16.39 -15.79 -4.96
C THR A 110 15.07 -15.26 -5.53
N GLY A 111 14.91 -15.40 -6.86
CA GLY A 111 13.72 -14.97 -7.60
C GLY A 111 14.02 -14.00 -8.76
N GLY A 112 15.29 -13.80 -9.10
CA GLY A 112 15.78 -13.05 -10.26
C GLY A 112 17.28 -13.21 -10.43
N SER A 113 17.75 -13.42 -11.66
CA SER A 113 19.17 -13.63 -11.97
C SER A 113 20.04 -12.42 -11.61
N GLN A 114 19.57 -11.22 -11.87
CA GLN A 114 20.28 -9.97 -11.56
C GLN A 114 20.68 -9.85 -10.09
N ARG A 115 19.79 -10.18 -9.14
CA ARG A 115 20.08 -10.10 -7.69
C ARG A 115 21.27 -10.98 -7.30
N VAL A 116 21.36 -12.15 -7.91
CA VAL A 116 22.46 -13.09 -7.64
C VAL A 116 23.75 -12.57 -8.24
N GLY A 117 23.71 -12.04 -9.47
CA GLY A 117 24.84 -11.38 -10.12
C GLY A 117 25.37 -10.21 -9.29
N ASP A 118 24.50 -9.23 -8.99
CA ASP A 118 24.87 -8.06 -8.18
C ASP A 118 25.47 -8.45 -6.82
N ALA A 119 24.93 -9.49 -6.16
CA ALA A 119 25.46 -9.97 -4.89
C ALA A 119 26.84 -10.64 -5.01
N ILE A 120 27.10 -11.33 -6.11
CA ILE A 120 28.42 -11.92 -6.40
C ILE A 120 29.42 -10.81 -6.71
N ASP A 121 29.02 -9.78 -7.46
CA ASP A 121 29.87 -8.63 -7.75
C ASP A 121 30.26 -7.89 -6.47
N LEU A 122 29.31 -7.63 -5.55
CA LEU A 122 29.60 -7.07 -4.22
C LEU A 122 30.59 -7.92 -3.40
N LEU A 123 30.47 -9.24 -3.48
CA LEU A 123 31.41 -10.14 -2.83
C LEU A 123 32.80 -10.02 -3.46
N ALA A 124 32.91 -9.97 -4.79
CA ALA A 124 34.14 -9.81 -5.54
C ALA A 124 34.81 -8.46 -5.30
N GLU A 125 34.03 -7.42 -5.07
CA GLU A 125 34.49 -6.08 -4.67
C GLU A 125 34.98 -6.03 -3.20
N GLY A 126 34.78 -7.10 -2.44
CA GLY A 126 35.29 -7.22 -1.07
C GLY A 126 34.39 -6.59 0.01
N HIS A 127 33.14 -6.29 -0.31
CA HIS A 127 32.21 -5.69 0.66
C HIS A 127 31.80 -6.65 1.77
N GLY A 128 31.88 -7.96 1.57
CA GLY A 128 31.58 -8.97 2.59
C GLY A 128 32.53 -10.15 2.57
N LYS A 129 32.67 -10.86 3.69
CA LYS A 129 33.50 -12.05 3.81
C LYS A 129 32.91 -13.27 3.11
N ARG A 130 31.60 -13.37 3.05
CA ARG A 130 30.83 -14.49 2.44
C ARG A 130 29.49 -14.00 1.91
N LEU A 131 28.95 -14.75 0.95
CA LEU A 131 27.63 -14.56 0.37
C LEU A 131 26.74 -15.77 0.65
N LEU A 132 25.54 -15.56 1.19
CA LEU A 132 24.48 -16.55 1.23
C LEU A 132 23.48 -16.30 0.10
N ILE A 133 23.26 -17.28 -0.78
CA ILE A 133 22.14 -17.26 -1.73
C ILE A 133 21.01 -18.09 -1.12
N SER A 134 19.96 -17.42 -0.64
CA SER A 134 18.87 -18.07 0.11
C SER A 134 17.68 -18.39 -0.77
N GLY A 135 17.12 -19.61 -0.63
CA GLY A 135 15.99 -20.11 -1.39
C GLY A 135 16.35 -20.58 -2.79
N VAL A 136 17.53 -21.17 -2.96
CA VAL A 136 17.99 -21.72 -4.24
C VAL A 136 17.10 -22.88 -4.67
N ASN A 137 16.79 -22.97 -5.96
CA ASN A 137 16.06 -24.12 -6.49
C ASN A 137 16.92 -25.39 -6.35
N GLU A 138 16.31 -26.50 -5.95
CA GLU A 138 17.00 -27.79 -5.74
C GLU A 138 17.77 -28.28 -6.98
N ARG A 139 17.41 -27.82 -8.18
CA ARG A 139 18.08 -28.17 -9.43
C ARG A 139 19.28 -27.28 -9.77
N THR A 140 19.37 -26.09 -9.14
CA THR A 140 20.45 -25.14 -9.40
C THR A 140 21.70 -25.57 -8.65
N THR A 141 22.74 -25.89 -9.36
CA THR A 141 24.05 -26.29 -8.81
C THR A 141 24.99 -25.09 -8.71
N ARG A 142 26.05 -25.24 -7.93
CA ARG A 142 27.15 -24.24 -7.88
C ARG A 142 27.77 -24.04 -9.27
N ASP A 143 28.01 -25.14 -10.02
CA ASP A 143 28.61 -25.10 -11.36
C ASP A 143 27.72 -24.33 -12.36
N GLU A 144 26.41 -24.37 -12.17
CA GLU A 144 25.51 -23.57 -12.99
C GLU A 144 25.62 -22.07 -12.68
N ILE A 145 25.80 -21.69 -11.42
CA ILE A 145 26.06 -20.31 -11.01
C ILE A 145 27.40 -19.84 -11.56
N VAL A 146 28.44 -20.67 -11.50
CA VAL A 146 29.75 -20.38 -12.10
C VAL A 146 29.66 -20.19 -13.62
N ARG A 147 28.91 -21.04 -14.32
CA ARG A 147 28.69 -20.87 -15.78
C ARG A 147 28.01 -19.56 -16.16
N LEU A 148 27.12 -19.05 -15.29
CA LEU A 148 26.45 -17.77 -15.50
C LEU A 148 27.35 -16.59 -15.12
N ASN A 149 28.35 -16.76 -14.28
CA ASN A 149 29.24 -15.72 -13.76
C ASN A 149 30.74 -16.21 -13.82
N PRO A 150 31.28 -16.49 -15.01
CA PRO A 150 32.59 -17.14 -15.13
C PRO A 150 33.75 -16.27 -14.61
N SER A 151 33.65 -14.96 -14.67
CA SER A 151 34.66 -14.04 -14.14
C SER A 151 34.80 -14.07 -12.62
N GLN A 152 33.76 -14.53 -11.89
CA GLN A 152 33.74 -14.61 -10.43
C GLN A 152 33.84 -16.05 -9.90
N GLU A 153 34.30 -17.03 -10.70
CA GLU A 153 34.39 -18.45 -10.31
C GLU A 153 35.11 -18.65 -8.97
N HIS A 154 36.22 -17.93 -8.78
CA HIS A 154 37.01 -18.02 -7.54
C HIS A 154 36.13 -17.67 -6.32
N TRP A 155 35.37 -16.54 -6.37
CA TRP A 155 34.55 -16.08 -5.29
C TRP A 155 33.33 -16.99 -5.03
N ILE A 156 32.74 -17.53 -6.11
CA ILE A 156 31.63 -18.49 -6.01
C ILE A 156 32.08 -19.78 -5.34
N THR A 157 33.29 -20.25 -5.66
CA THR A 157 33.79 -21.50 -5.13
C THR A 157 34.23 -21.41 -3.67
N CYS A 158 34.96 -20.35 -3.28
CA CYS A 158 35.44 -20.19 -1.90
C CYS A 158 34.37 -19.74 -0.91
N CYS A 159 33.48 -18.82 -1.35
CA CYS A 159 32.89 -17.91 -0.41
C CYS A 159 31.36 -17.73 -0.56
N VAL A 160 30.72 -18.49 -1.44
CA VAL A 160 29.28 -18.54 -1.63
C VAL A 160 28.66 -19.76 -0.96
N ASP A 161 27.70 -19.56 -0.08
CA ASP A 161 26.88 -20.60 0.54
C ASP A 161 25.50 -20.66 -0.15
N LEU A 162 25.04 -21.88 -0.47
CA LEU A 162 23.75 -22.10 -1.12
C LEU A 162 22.76 -22.69 -0.11
N ASP A 163 21.62 -22.00 0.07
CA ASP A 163 20.53 -22.49 0.91
C ASP A 163 19.37 -23.02 0.05
N TYR A 164 19.09 -24.31 0.19
CA TYR A 164 18.00 -25.02 -0.48
C TYR A 164 16.78 -25.26 0.41
N ARG A 165 16.82 -24.85 1.68
CA ARG A 165 15.77 -25.11 2.67
C ARG A 165 14.68 -24.09 2.64
N ALA A 166 15.04 -22.83 2.40
CA ALA A 166 14.10 -21.74 2.35
C ALA A 166 13.17 -21.84 1.13
N ARG A 167 11.88 -21.90 1.36
CA ARG A 167 10.85 -21.98 0.30
C ARG A 167 9.98 -20.75 0.21
N ASN A 168 10.16 -19.82 1.11
CA ASN A 168 9.42 -18.56 1.22
C ASN A 168 10.24 -17.55 2.02
N THR A 169 9.74 -16.31 2.13
CA THR A 169 10.48 -15.22 2.79
C THR A 169 10.70 -15.47 4.30
N ILE A 170 9.79 -16.19 4.96
CA ILE A 170 9.97 -16.58 6.37
C ILE A 170 11.14 -17.57 6.47
N GLY A 171 11.18 -18.56 5.58
CA GLY A 171 12.28 -19.52 5.48
C GLY A 171 13.61 -18.83 5.21
N ASN A 172 13.64 -17.88 4.28
CA ASN A 172 14.84 -17.08 4.00
C ASN A 172 15.33 -16.36 5.27
N ALA A 173 14.42 -15.77 6.05
CA ALA A 173 14.79 -15.10 7.29
C ALA A 173 15.36 -16.05 8.35
N ILE A 174 14.80 -17.25 8.48
CA ILE A 174 15.28 -18.29 9.39
C ILE A 174 16.68 -18.79 8.98
N GLU A 175 16.87 -19.11 7.69
CA GLU A 175 18.17 -19.61 7.20
C GLU A 175 19.23 -18.51 7.23
N THR A 176 18.89 -17.25 6.95
CA THR A 176 19.78 -16.10 7.14
C THR A 176 20.25 -15.99 8.60
N ARG A 177 19.31 -16.03 9.57
CA ARG A 177 19.63 -16.03 11.00
C ARG A 177 20.59 -17.16 11.37
N ARG A 178 20.32 -18.38 10.90
CA ARG A 178 21.17 -19.54 11.15
C ARG A 178 22.55 -19.40 10.56
N TRP A 179 22.63 -18.84 9.35
CA TRP A 179 23.88 -18.58 8.66
C TRP A 179 24.72 -17.51 9.37
N MET A 180 24.12 -16.39 9.77
CA MET A 180 24.80 -15.35 10.54
C MET A 180 25.39 -15.90 11.84
N ARG A 181 24.60 -16.65 12.60
CA ARG A 181 25.07 -17.29 13.85
C ARG A 181 26.22 -18.27 13.63
N ARG A 182 26.18 -19.05 12.56
CA ARG A 182 27.21 -20.02 12.22
C ARG A 182 28.55 -19.36 11.94
N HIS A 183 28.52 -18.18 11.33
CA HIS A 183 29.73 -17.44 10.96
C HIS A 183 30.09 -16.33 11.97
N GLY A 184 29.30 -16.10 13.00
CA GLY A 184 29.51 -15.02 13.97
C GLY A 184 29.31 -13.63 13.38
N PHE A 185 28.46 -13.49 12.36
CA PHE A 185 28.18 -12.23 11.69
C PHE A 185 27.16 -11.41 12.46
N THR A 186 27.38 -10.09 12.50
CA THR A 186 26.52 -9.11 13.19
C THR A 186 25.93 -8.07 12.24
N ALA A 187 26.55 -7.86 11.07
CA ALA A 187 26.07 -6.92 10.07
C ALA A 187 26.07 -7.56 8.67
N ILE A 188 24.93 -7.49 7.97
CA ILE A 188 24.81 -8.05 6.63
C ILE A 188 24.14 -7.08 5.66
N ALA A 189 24.59 -7.13 4.39
CA ALA A 189 23.85 -6.54 3.28
C ALA A 189 22.75 -7.51 2.80
N VAL A 190 21.57 -6.99 2.53
CA VAL A 190 20.42 -7.75 2.02
C VAL A 190 20.15 -7.33 0.58
N VAL A 191 20.44 -8.21 -0.36
CA VAL A 191 20.30 -7.98 -1.79
C VAL A 191 18.98 -8.59 -2.28
N THR A 192 18.06 -7.76 -2.71
CA THR A 192 16.79 -8.19 -3.30
C THR A 192 16.18 -7.06 -4.15
N SER A 193 15.15 -7.36 -4.95
CA SER A 193 14.48 -6.31 -5.72
C SER A 193 13.87 -5.23 -4.81
N SER A 194 13.90 -3.98 -5.27
CA SER A 194 13.35 -2.84 -4.53
C SER A 194 11.91 -3.07 -4.06
N TYR A 195 11.03 -3.61 -4.93
CA TYR A 195 9.63 -3.91 -4.58
C TYR A 195 9.48 -5.05 -3.55
N HIS A 196 10.48 -5.93 -3.42
CA HIS A 196 10.48 -7.02 -2.46
C HIS A 196 11.13 -6.64 -1.12
N MET A 197 11.98 -5.62 -1.10
CA MET A 197 12.77 -5.18 0.04
C MET A 197 11.95 -4.90 1.30
N PRO A 198 10.82 -4.14 1.25
CA PRO A 198 10.06 -3.85 2.47
C PRO A 198 9.59 -5.11 3.21
N ARG A 199 9.08 -6.09 2.47
CA ARG A 199 8.63 -7.37 3.05
C ARG A 199 9.81 -8.18 3.58
N THR A 200 10.91 -8.26 2.85
CA THR A 200 12.11 -8.97 3.26
C THR A 200 12.68 -8.41 4.57
N LEU A 201 12.74 -7.08 4.70
CA LEU A 201 13.24 -6.45 5.93
C LEU A 201 12.34 -6.70 7.14
N VAL A 202 11.02 -6.73 6.97
CA VAL A 202 10.09 -7.06 8.07
C VAL A 202 10.35 -8.48 8.59
N GLU A 203 10.50 -9.46 7.68
CA GLU A 203 10.75 -10.85 8.04
C GLU A 203 12.13 -11.06 8.68
N LEU A 204 13.17 -10.43 8.10
CA LEU A 204 14.53 -10.51 8.64
C LEU A 204 14.64 -9.85 10.02
N ARG A 205 14.10 -8.62 10.20
CA ARG A 205 14.11 -7.94 11.49
C ARG A 205 13.39 -8.73 12.58
N HIS A 206 12.31 -9.43 12.20
CA HIS A 206 11.61 -10.30 13.14
C HIS A 206 12.41 -11.57 13.49
N ALA A 207 13.24 -12.06 12.58
CA ALA A 207 14.05 -13.25 12.81
C ALA A 207 15.35 -12.95 13.57
N LEU A 208 15.95 -11.79 13.35
CA LEU A 208 17.24 -11.41 13.89
C LEU A 208 17.16 -11.00 15.36
N ARG A 209 18.32 -10.95 16.03
CA ARG A 209 18.44 -10.50 17.44
C ARG A 209 18.65 -8.99 17.49
N ASP A 210 18.40 -8.45 18.66
CA ASP A 210 18.79 -7.08 18.96
C ASP A 210 20.32 -6.93 18.84
N GLY A 211 20.75 -5.88 18.11
CA GLY A 211 22.16 -5.61 17.82
C GLY A 211 22.66 -6.17 16.47
N GLU A 212 21.91 -7.05 15.79
CA GLU A 212 22.23 -7.48 14.43
C GLU A 212 21.74 -6.43 13.42
N THR A 213 22.60 -6.03 12.48
CA THR A 213 22.34 -4.94 11.53
C THR A 213 22.03 -5.46 10.13
N LEU A 214 20.96 -4.91 9.54
CA LEU A 214 20.57 -5.17 8.15
C LEU A 214 20.76 -3.90 7.32
N ILE A 215 21.55 -4.00 6.27
CA ILE A 215 21.77 -2.94 5.30
C ILE A 215 21.05 -3.33 4.01
N PRO A 216 19.95 -2.66 3.65
CA PRO A 216 19.21 -2.98 2.44
C PRO A 216 19.99 -2.58 1.19
N TYR A 217 20.16 -3.49 0.26
CA TYR A 217 20.74 -3.23 -1.06
C TYR A 217 19.71 -3.56 -2.14
N PRO A 218 18.88 -2.57 -2.53
CA PRO A 218 17.82 -2.77 -3.50
C PRO A 218 18.37 -2.89 -4.92
N VAL A 219 17.96 -3.94 -5.62
CA VAL A 219 18.24 -4.15 -7.04
C VAL A 219 17.03 -3.71 -7.85
N VAL A 220 17.24 -2.79 -8.78
CA VAL A 220 16.20 -2.41 -9.74
C VAL A 220 16.24 -3.43 -10.88
N SER A 221 15.16 -4.17 -11.07
CA SER A 221 15.07 -5.16 -12.14
C SER A 221 14.93 -4.46 -13.49
N ASP A 222 15.72 -4.89 -14.48
CA ASP A 222 15.64 -4.36 -15.84
C ASP A 222 14.21 -4.50 -16.40
N GLY A 223 13.77 -3.46 -17.12
CA GLY A 223 12.45 -3.43 -17.74
C GLY A 223 11.29 -3.06 -16.83
N LEU A 224 11.52 -2.79 -15.53
CA LEU A 224 10.48 -2.30 -14.62
C LEU A 224 10.61 -0.78 -14.44
N ASP A 225 9.72 0.00 -15.08
CA ASP A 225 9.58 1.43 -14.83
C ASP A 225 8.70 1.67 -13.61
N LEU A 226 9.33 1.69 -12.43
CA LEU A 226 8.62 1.94 -11.17
C LEU A 226 8.09 3.37 -11.08
N GLY A 227 8.78 4.36 -11.69
CA GLY A 227 8.38 5.76 -11.69
C GLY A 227 7.10 6.05 -12.50
N ARG A 228 6.67 5.10 -13.36
CA ARG A 228 5.41 5.16 -14.09
C ARG A 228 4.57 3.89 -13.91
N TRP A 229 4.61 3.33 -12.70
CA TRP A 229 3.93 2.08 -12.36
C TRP A 229 2.44 2.06 -12.74
N TRP A 230 1.75 3.20 -12.70
CA TRP A 230 0.33 3.34 -13.07
C TRP A 230 0.06 3.17 -14.56
N ALA A 231 1.08 3.36 -15.41
CA ALA A 231 0.97 3.21 -16.86
C ALA A 231 1.10 1.75 -17.31
N ASP A 232 1.67 0.86 -16.47
CA ASP A 232 1.83 -0.56 -16.77
C ASP A 232 1.01 -1.43 -15.78
N PRO A 233 -0.06 -2.10 -16.26
CA PRO A 233 -0.87 -2.97 -15.43
C PRO A 233 -0.10 -4.15 -14.80
N ALA A 234 0.98 -4.61 -15.42
CA ALA A 234 1.80 -5.69 -14.87
C ALA A 234 2.60 -5.19 -13.67
N VAL A 235 3.20 -4.01 -13.77
CA VAL A 235 3.92 -3.35 -12.67
C VAL A 235 2.96 -3.01 -11.52
N THR A 236 1.79 -2.42 -11.82
CA THR A 236 0.75 -2.14 -10.82
C THR A 236 0.34 -3.40 -10.06
N ARG A 237 0.11 -4.50 -10.77
CA ARG A 237 -0.27 -5.79 -10.15
C ARG A 237 0.85 -6.37 -9.30
N LEU A 238 2.10 -6.25 -9.75
CA LEU A 238 3.29 -6.68 -9.00
C LEU A 238 3.40 -5.91 -7.68
N LEU A 239 3.36 -4.58 -7.72
CA LEU A 239 3.46 -3.72 -6.55
C LEU A 239 2.28 -3.95 -5.59
N GLY A 240 1.06 -4.06 -6.11
CA GLY A 240 -0.12 -4.37 -5.31
C GLY A 240 -0.01 -5.72 -4.60
N ALA A 241 0.47 -6.75 -5.30
CA ALA A 241 0.69 -8.07 -4.72
C ALA A 241 1.78 -8.06 -3.63
N GLU A 242 2.89 -7.36 -3.84
CA GLU A 242 3.94 -7.23 -2.83
C GLU A 242 3.49 -6.38 -1.63
N TYR A 243 2.73 -5.32 -1.85
CA TYR A 243 2.12 -4.54 -0.77
C TYR A 243 1.20 -5.38 0.12
N LEU A 244 0.31 -6.18 -0.46
CA LEU A 244 -0.56 -7.08 0.32
C LEU A 244 0.25 -8.13 1.11
N LYS A 245 1.29 -8.71 0.49
CA LYS A 245 2.19 -9.64 1.19
C LYS A 245 2.97 -8.93 2.31
N PHE A 246 3.39 -7.69 2.10
CA PHE A 246 4.03 -6.86 3.12
C PHE A 246 3.09 -6.63 4.31
N LEU A 247 1.82 -6.25 4.07
CA LEU A 247 0.84 -6.06 5.14
C LEU A 247 0.60 -7.34 5.95
N VAL A 248 0.51 -8.49 5.27
CA VAL A 248 0.38 -9.79 5.93
C VAL A 248 1.61 -10.12 6.79
N ALA A 249 2.82 -9.90 6.25
CA ALA A 249 4.05 -10.11 6.99
C ALA A 249 4.13 -9.17 8.20
N TRP A 250 3.86 -7.90 8.00
CA TRP A 250 3.86 -6.88 9.06
C TRP A 250 2.85 -7.19 10.17
N GLY A 251 1.61 -7.54 9.79
CA GLY A 251 0.59 -7.94 10.77
C GLY A 251 1.01 -9.20 11.54
N ARG A 252 1.45 -10.25 10.82
CA ARG A 252 1.89 -11.51 11.43
C ARG A 252 3.00 -11.30 12.45
N THR A 253 4.05 -10.56 12.11
CA THR A 253 5.22 -10.34 12.98
C THR A 253 4.90 -9.55 14.26
N ARG A 254 3.71 -8.88 14.33
CA ARG A 254 3.24 -8.23 15.55
C ARG A 254 2.66 -9.19 16.59
N PHE A 255 2.19 -10.36 16.15
CA PHE A 255 1.53 -11.36 17.01
C PHE A 255 2.35 -12.63 17.19
N GLU A 256 3.38 -12.82 16.40
CA GLU A 256 4.25 -13.99 16.43
C GLU A 256 5.59 -13.65 17.09
N SER A 257 6.00 -14.42 18.08
CA SER A 257 7.23 -14.15 18.84
C SER A 257 8.48 -14.77 18.20
N ASP A 258 8.36 -15.89 17.47
CA ASP A 258 9.50 -16.57 16.84
C ASP A 258 9.10 -17.16 15.49
N PRO A 259 9.78 -16.77 14.39
CA PRO A 259 9.48 -17.29 13.06
C PRO A 259 9.72 -18.80 12.92
N GLU A 260 10.60 -19.43 13.73
CA GLU A 260 10.81 -20.89 13.69
C GLU A 260 9.59 -21.68 14.17
N GLN A 261 8.75 -21.09 15.02
CA GLN A 261 7.50 -21.68 15.52
C GLN A 261 6.28 -21.32 14.67
N SER A 262 6.49 -20.59 13.57
CA SER A 262 5.42 -20.09 12.71
C SER A 262 4.62 -21.21 12.07
N ARG A 263 3.32 -21.31 12.45
CA ARG A 263 2.37 -22.18 11.76
C ARG A 263 2.18 -21.77 10.30
N PHE A 264 2.33 -20.47 9.98
CA PHE A 264 2.27 -19.94 8.63
C PHE A 264 3.43 -20.41 7.76
N ALA A 265 4.66 -20.47 8.31
CA ALA A 265 5.83 -21.00 7.59
C ALA A 265 5.59 -22.45 7.15
N VAL A 266 4.98 -23.26 8.05
CA VAL A 266 4.60 -24.65 7.76
C VAL A 266 3.47 -24.74 6.72
N LEU A 267 2.48 -23.87 6.80
CA LEU A 267 1.30 -23.89 5.92
C LEU A 267 1.67 -23.44 4.48
N ILE A 268 2.49 -22.41 4.34
CA ILE A 268 2.94 -21.88 3.06
C ILE A 268 4.03 -22.77 2.46
N GLY A 269 4.91 -23.35 3.29
CA GLY A 269 5.96 -24.29 2.86
C GLY A 269 5.41 -25.67 2.43
N ARG A 270 4.23 -26.06 2.91
CA ARG A 270 3.56 -27.33 2.55
C ARG A 270 2.86 -27.33 1.19
N ARG A 271 2.78 -26.25 0.48
CA ARG A 271 2.37 -26.29 -0.93
C ARG A 271 3.49 -26.94 -1.75
N ALA A 272 3.54 -28.30 -1.64
CA ALA A 272 4.27 -29.10 -2.61
C ALA A 272 3.81 -28.68 -4.03
N PRO A 273 4.72 -28.49 -4.97
CA PRO A 273 4.35 -28.24 -6.35
C PRO A 273 3.37 -29.34 -6.77
N VAL A 274 2.32 -28.96 -7.51
CA VAL A 274 1.23 -29.83 -7.96
C VAL A 274 1.72 -31.13 -8.62
N LYS A 275 2.96 -31.16 -9.13
CA LYS A 275 3.66 -32.33 -9.67
C LYS A 275 3.87 -33.47 -8.66
N VAL A 276 4.13 -33.18 -7.38
CA VAL A 276 4.36 -34.22 -6.36
C VAL A 276 3.07 -34.96 -6.00
N VAL A 277 1.92 -34.27 -6.08
CA VAL A 277 0.61 -34.88 -5.85
C VAL A 277 0.24 -35.78 -7.04
N ALA A 278 0.55 -35.36 -8.26
CA ALA A 278 0.29 -36.16 -9.47
C ALA A 278 1.15 -37.42 -9.52
N GLU A 279 2.46 -37.32 -9.16
CA GLU A 279 3.34 -38.51 -9.10
C GLU A 279 2.96 -39.48 -7.98
N ARG A 280 2.42 -39.00 -6.88
CA ARG A 280 1.93 -39.86 -5.79
C ARG A 280 0.66 -40.59 -6.20
N LEU A 281 -0.28 -39.89 -6.83
CA LEU A 281 -1.50 -40.50 -7.36
C LEU A 281 -1.21 -41.54 -8.48
N LEU A 282 -0.22 -41.27 -9.33
CA LEU A 282 0.20 -42.24 -10.37
C LEU A 282 0.90 -43.47 -9.80
N ARG A 283 1.56 -43.37 -8.62
CA ARG A 283 2.15 -44.56 -7.93
C ARG A 283 1.14 -45.39 -7.18
N GLU A 284 0.02 -44.78 -6.75
CA GLU A 284 -1.04 -45.50 -6.04
C GLU A 284 -2.02 -46.17 -7.02
N MET A 285 -1.90 -45.89 -8.34
CA MET A 285 -2.70 -46.50 -9.41
C MET A 285 -2.01 -47.64 -10.16
N HIS A 286 -0.78 -48.00 -9.76
CA HIS A 286 -0.01 -49.16 -10.24
C HIS A 286 0.32 -50.09 -9.07
#